data_643920e0922067c2f6e6ba31f7245bc5
#
_entry.id   643920e0922067c2f6e6ba31f7245bc5
#
_cell.length_a   1.000
_cell.length_b   1.000
_cell.length_c   1.000
_cell.angle_alpha   90.00
_cell.angle_beta   90.00
_cell.angle_gamma   90.00
#
_symmetry.space_group_name_H-M   'P 1'
#
loop_
_entity.id
_entity.type
_entity.pdbx_description
1 polymer ?
#
loop_
_entity_poly.entity_id
_entity_poly.type
_entity_poly.pdbx_seq_one_letter_code
_entity_poly.pdbx_strand_id
1 'polypeptide(L)'
;KLGIEGEYLGLYSPELPRRVVDEIAPVYSEQRSNISYGRLAKGDWAWFSSPSPGSINGGKTIRGLLSPPQFSAKRGIYNAQFRLHLSTEEPDAVIRYTTDYSEPTQTNGRVYTEPLNVRRTMVVRAAVFKDGMLPSRVETHTYAYNLGNSATSLPMLSLVTETVSYTH
;
A
#
# COMPACT_ATOMS: atom_id res chain seq x y z
N LYS A 1 -17.17 -8.39 -10.67
CA LYS A 1 -16.32 -7.43 -9.95
C LYS A 1 -14.87 -7.80 -10.25
N LEU A 2 -14.06 -6.87 -10.73
CA LEU A 2 -12.64 -7.11 -10.97
C LEU A 2 -11.89 -7.29 -9.63
N GLY A 3 -10.93 -8.23 -9.62
CA GLY A 3 -10.05 -8.46 -8.47
C GLY A 3 -9.12 -7.26 -8.22
N ILE A 4 -8.91 -6.87 -6.97
CA ILE A 4 -8.04 -5.73 -6.63
C ILE A 4 -6.56 -6.04 -6.88
N GLU A 5 -6.18 -7.31 -6.75
CA GLU A 5 -4.80 -7.78 -6.89
C GLU A 5 -4.40 -8.04 -8.36
N GLY A 6 -5.38 -7.95 -9.27
CA GLY A 6 -5.20 -8.25 -10.67
C GLY A 6 -5.62 -9.67 -11.05
N GLU A 7 -6.06 -9.82 -12.29
CA GLU A 7 -6.45 -11.06 -12.95
C GLU A 7 -6.32 -10.90 -14.45
N TYR A 8 -6.43 -11.99 -15.20
CA TYR A 8 -6.48 -11.91 -16.67
C TYR A 8 -7.75 -11.19 -17.13
N LEU A 9 -7.62 -10.29 -18.08
CA LEU A 9 -8.73 -9.60 -18.71
C LEU A 9 -8.60 -9.69 -20.23
N GLY A 10 -9.56 -10.35 -20.89
CA GLY A 10 -9.56 -10.53 -22.34
C GLY A 10 -10.87 -10.09 -23.01
N LEU A 11 -10.75 -9.40 -24.12
CA LEU A 11 -11.83 -9.07 -25.03
C LEU A 11 -11.78 -10.03 -26.22
N TYR A 12 -12.87 -10.72 -26.48
CA TYR A 12 -12.98 -11.71 -27.56
C TYR A 12 -13.97 -11.28 -28.63
N SER A 13 -13.70 -11.68 -29.87
CA SER A 13 -14.65 -11.48 -30.97
C SER A 13 -15.95 -12.29 -30.75
N PRO A 14 -17.10 -11.82 -31.22
CA PRO A 14 -18.37 -12.53 -31.10
C PRO A 14 -18.46 -13.76 -32.01
N GLU A 15 -17.64 -13.85 -33.05
CA GLU A 15 -17.64 -14.90 -34.06
C GLU A 15 -17.03 -16.21 -33.57
N LEU A 16 -17.37 -17.32 -34.17
CA LEU A 16 -16.78 -18.64 -33.88
C LEU A 16 -15.83 -19.06 -35.03
N PRO A 17 -14.62 -19.56 -34.71
CA PRO A 17 -14.02 -19.65 -33.37
C PRO A 17 -13.68 -18.26 -32.82
N ARG A 18 -13.94 -18.04 -31.55
CA ARG A 18 -13.61 -16.77 -30.86
C ARG A 18 -12.12 -16.47 -30.94
N ARG A 19 -11.80 -15.22 -31.23
CA ARG A 19 -10.42 -14.73 -31.30
C ARG A 19 -10.22 -13.65 -30.21
N VAL A 20 -9.06 -13.62 -29.61
CA VAL A 20 -8.67 -12.52 -28.75
C VAL A 20 -8.57 -11.26 -29.61
N VAL A 21 -9.34 -10.24 -29.26
CA VAL A 21 -9.29 -8.91 -29.89
C VAL A 21 -8.32 -8.01 -29.14
N ASP A 22 -8.35 -8.09 -27.82
CA ASP A 22 -7.45 -7.36 -26.90
C ASP A 22 -7.36 -8.07 -25.56
N GLU A 23 -6.23 -7.93 -24.87
CA GLU A 23 -6.03 -8.57 -23.58
C GLU A 23 -5.05 -7.80 -22.68
N ILE A 24 -5.20 -8.01 -21.38
CA ILE A 24 -4.20 -7.70 -20.37
C ILE A 24 -3.79 -9.04 -19.75
N ALA A 25 -2.58 -9.49 -20.08
CA ALA A 25 -2.07 -10.80 -19.69
C ALA A 25 -0.65 -10.66 -19.10
N PRO A 26 -0.22 -11.54 -18.18
CA PRO A 26 -1.01 -12.61 -17.56
C PRO A 26 -2.07 -12.07 -16.58
N VAL A 27 -1.84 -10.89 -16.01
CA VAL A 27 -2.74 -10.20 -15.08
C VAL A 27 -2.63 -8.69 -15.26
N TYR A 28 -3.72 -7.96 -15.06
CA TYR A 28 -3.63 -6.51 -14.94
C TYR A 28 -3.04 -6.12 -13.58
N SER A 29 -2.41 -4.95 -13.52
CA SER A 29 -1.75 -4.45 -12.30
C SER A 29 -2.75 -4.18 -11.18
N GLU A 30 -2.29 -4.22 -9.93
CA GLU A 30 -3.07 -3.89 -8.74
C GLU A 30 -3.90 -2.60 -8.93
N GLN A 31 -5.17 -2.68 -8.56
CA GLN A 31 -6.09 -1.54 -8.69
C GLN A 31 -6.09 -0.66 -7.44
N ARG A 32 -6.13 0.64 -7.63
CA ARG A 32 -6.19 1.65 -6.58
C ARG A 32 -7.39 2.58 -6.80
N SER A 33 -8.04 2.99 -5.72
CA SER A 33 -9.15 3.95 -5.79
C SER A 33 -8.71 5.26 -6.44
N ASN A 34 -9.55 5.80 -7.33
CA ASN A 34 -9.32 7.06 -8.05
C ASN A 34 -8.08 7.10 -8.95
N ILE A 35 -7.50 5.94 -9.26
CA ILE A 35 -6.41 5.79 -10.21
C ILE A 35 -6.88 4.90 -11.34
N SER A 36 -6.64 5.30 -12.58
CA SER A 36 -6.92 4.47 -13.75
C SER A 36 -5.65 3.85 -14.31
N TYR A 37 -5.77 2.66 -14.85
CA TYR A 37 -4.73 1.97 -15.59
C TYR A 37 -5.20 1.80 -17.03
N GLY A 38 -4.44 2.29 -17.99
CA GLY A 38 -4.87 2.32 -19.38
C GLY A 38 -3.73 2.50 -20.37
N ARG A 39 -4.05 2.38 -21.67
CA ARG A 39 -3.07 2.57 -22.73
C ARG A 39 -2.87 4.03 -23.08
N LEU A 40 -1.62 4.40 -23.27
CA LEU A 40 -1.24 5.63 -23.98
C LEU A 40 -1.52 5.51 -25.48
N ALA A 41 -1.52 6.63 -26.16
CA ALA A 41 -1.72 6.66 -27.63
C ALA A 41 -0.71 5.80 -28.40
N LYS A 42 0.49 5.57 -27.85
CA LYS A 42 1.54 4.71 -28.42
C LYS A 42 1.38 3.22 -28.11
N GLY A 43 0.36 2.83 -27.32
CA GLY A 43 0.09 1.45 -26.94
C GLY A 43 0.65 0.99 -25.61
N ASP A 44 1.56 1.75 -25.00
CA ASP A 44 2.12 1.43 -23.69
C ASP A 44 1.08 1.56 -22.57
N TRP A 45 1.15 0.71 -21.58
CA TRP A 45 0.31 0.79 -20.39
C TRP A 45 0.87 1.76 -19.35
N ALA A 46 -0.01 2.57 -18.76
CA ALA A 46 0.37 3.54 -17.73
C ALA A 46 -0.75 3.73 -16.70
N TRP A 47 -0.34 4.25 -15.55
CA TRP A 47 -1.23 4.70 -14.50
C TRP A 47 -1.52 6.20 -14.68
N PHE A 48 -2.75 6.61 -14.38
CA PHE A 48 -3.19 8.00 -14.47
C PHE A 48 -3.88 8.43 -13.18
N SER A 49 -3.48 9.58 -12.65
CA SER A 49 -4.12 10.19 -11.48
C SER A 49 -5.50 10.80 -11.78
N SER A 50 -5.82 10.97 -13.07
CA SER A 50 -7.11 11.51 -13.52
C SER A 50 -7.71 10.58 -14.56
N PRO A 51 -8.76 9.81 -14.20
CA PRO A 51 -9.48 8.98 -15.15
C PRO A 51 -10.11 9.82 -16.29
N SER A 52 -10.10 9.28 -17.50
CA SER A 52 -10.62 9.96 -18.71
C SER A 52 -11.62 9.08 -19.47
N PRO A 53 -12.75 8.65 -18.87
CA PRO A 53 -13.72 7.78 -19.53
C PRO A 53 -14.28 8.44 -20.79
N GLY A 54 -14.33 7.68 -21.90
CA GLY A 54 -14.79 8.16 -23.19
C GLY A 54 -13.84 9.09 -23.94
N SER A 55 -12.63 9.30 -23.43
CA SER A 55 -11.60 10.16 -24.05
C SER A 55 -10.25 9.44 -24.12
N ILE A 56 -9.35 9.96 -24.95
CA ILE A 56 -7.99 9.43 -25.04
C ILE A 56 -7.28 9.66 -23.71
N ASN A 57 -6.61 8.61 -23.20
CA ASN A 57 -5.79 8.71 -22.01
C ASN A 57 -4.66 9.72 -22.21
N GLY A 58 -4.54 10.66 -21.28
CA GLY A 58 -3.55 11.73 -21.33
C GLY A 58 -3.27 12.30 -19.95
N GLY A 59 -2.38 13.29 -19.90
CA GLY A 59 -1.97 13.94 -18.66
C GLY A 59 -0.75 13.31 -18.00
N LYS A 60 -0.55 13.59 -16.71
CA LYS A 60 0.62 13.12 -15.95
C LYS A 60 0.48 11.62 -15.66
N THR A 61 1.39 10.84 -16.22
CA THR A 61 1.48 9.40 -15.95
C THR A 61 2.21 9.14 -14.62
N ILE A 62 1.82 8.04 -13.97
CA ILE A 62 2.46 7.50 -12.78
C ILE A 62 3.31 6.32 -13.23
N ARG A 63 4.58 6.28 -12.81
CA ARG A 63 5.57 5.31 -13.29
C ARG A 63 5.41 3.91 -12.73
N GLY A 64 4.75 3.76 -11.58
CA GLY A 64 4.56 2.46 -10.93
C GLY A 64 4.02 2.58 -9.51
N LEU A 65 3.88 1.44 -8.86
CA LEU A 65 3.49 1.32 -7.46
C LEU A 65 4.72 1.06 -6.60
N LEU A 66 4.75 1.68 -5.43
CA LEU A 66 5.76 1.41 -4.42
C LEU A 66 5.34 0.20 -3.57
N SER A 67 6.32 -0.65 -3.23
CA SER A 67 6.12 -1.74 -2.26
C SER A 67 6.07 -1.18 -0.84
N PRO A 68 5.30 -1.83 0.08
CA PRO A 68 5.32 -1.45 1.49
C PRO A 68 6.72 -1.52 2.09
N PRO A 69 7.00 -0.72 3.15
CA PRO A 69 8.28 -0.77 3.81
C PRO A 69 8.48 -2.08 4.54
N GLN A 70 9.71 -2.55 4.60
CA GLN A 70 10.09 -3.73 5.38
C GLN A 70 10.36 -3.32 6.84
N PHE A 71 9.89 -4.15 7.76
CA PHE A 71 10.06 -3.99 9.21
C PHE A 71 11.06 -5.03 9.70
N SER A 72 12.10 -4.62 10.42
CA SER A 72 13.13 -5.53 10.97
C SER A 72 12.61 -6.50 12.03
N ALA A 73 11.44 -6.22 12.61
CA ALA A 73 10.79 -7.07 13.59
C ALA A 73 9.32 -7.30 13.19
N LYS A 74 8.84 -8.53 13.33
CA LYS A 74 7.44 -8.87 13.10
C LYS A 74 6.56 -8.27 14.19
N ARG A 75 5.27 -8.00 13.87
CA ARG A 75 4.25 -7.68 14.89
C ARG A 75 4.17 -8.81 15.93
N GLY A 76 3.93 -8.47 17.19
CA GLY A 76 3.87 -9.47 18.24
C GLY A 76 4.08 -8.91 19.65
N ILE A 77 4.30 -9.84 20.60
CA ILE A 77 4.52 -9.54 22.01
C ILE A 77 6.03 -9.58 22.27
N TYR A 78 6.53 -8.55 22.95
CA TYR A 78 7.94 -8.37 23.28
C TYR A 78 8.12 -8.05 24.76
N ASN A 79 9.06 -8.72 25.41
CA ASN A 79 9.38 -8.52 26.82
C ASN A 79 10.69 -7.73 27.03
N ALA A 80 11.43 -7.49 25.94
CA ALA A 80 12.64 -6.68 25.94
C ALA A 80 12.49 -5.51 24.96
N GLN A 81 13.08 -4.37 25.32
CA GLN A 81 13.15 -3.23 24.42
C GLN A 81 14.06 -3.53 23.22
N PHE A 82 13.71 -2.98 22.07
CA PHE A 82 14.52 -3.14 20.86
C PHE A 82 14.40 -1.92 19.95
N ARG A 83 15.30 -1.84 18.97
CA ARG A 83 15.27 -0.83 17.92
C ARG A 83 14.63 -1.42 16.67
N LEU A 84 13.54 -0.81 16.22
CA LEU A 84 12.83 -1.18 15.01
C LEU A 84 13.40 -0.39 13.82
N HIS A 85 13.91 -1.12 12.84
CA HIS A 85 14.36 -0.54 11.57
C HIS A 85 13.26 -0.69 10.52
N LEU A 86 13.08 0.36 9.72
CA LEU A 86 12.27 0.36 8.52
C LEU A 86 13.18 0.52 7.31
N SER A 87 12.91 -0.21 6.23
CA SER A 87 13.68 -0.10 4.99
C SER A 87 12.79 -0.22 3.75
N THR A 88 13.26 0.27 2.63
CA THR A 88 12.65 0.12 1.31
C THR A 88 13.75 -0.19 0.29
N GLU A 89 13.41 -0.96 -0.73
CA GLU A 89 14.33 -1.25 -1.85
C GLU A 89 14.30 -0.16 -2.92
N GLU A 90 13.31 0.75 -2.85
CA GLU A 90 13.18 1.82 -3.82
C GLU A 90 14.16 2.95 -3.52
N PRO A 91 15.13 3.22 -4.42
CA PRO A 91 16.09 4.31 -4.23
C PRO A 91 15.38 5.66 -4.21
N ASP A 92 15.90 6.59 -3.41
CA ASP A 92 15.38 7.96 -3.23
C ASP A 92 13.92 8.04 -2.76
N ALA A 93 13.36 6.94 -2.26
CA ALA A 93 12.05 6.96 -1.66
C ALA A 93 12.10 7.35 -0.19
N VAL A 94 11.02 7.98 0.27
CA VAL A 94 10.86 8.42 1.66
C VAL A 94 9.88 7.50 2.37
N ILE A 95 10.30 6.91 3.49
CA ILE A 95 9.40 6.22 4.40
C ILE A 95 8.81 7.25 5.36
N ARG A 96 7.47 7.29 5.46
CA ARG A 96 6.78 8.02 6.53
C ARG A 96 6.05 7.06 7.43
N TYR A 97 6.02 7.40 8.71
CA TYR A 97 5.36 6.58 9.72
C TYR A 97 4.58 7.40 10.73
N THR A 98 3.58 6.78 11.35
CA THR A 98 2.80 7.30 12.46
C THR A 98 2.79 6.31 13.62
N THR A 99 2.55 6.80 14.83
CA THR A 99 2.40 5.99 16.06
C THR A 99 1.15 6.36 16.85
N ASP A 100 0.30 7.18 16.28
CA ASP A 100 -0.95 7.72 16.83
C ASP A 100 -2.19 7.14 16.13
N TYR A 101 -2.03 6.01 15.42
CA TYR A 101 -3.06 5.30 14.64
C TYR A 101 -3.48 6.01 13.36
N SER A 102 -3.08 7.25 13.12
CA SER A 102 -3.39 7.96 11.88
C SER A 102 -2.70 7.31 10.66
N GLU A 103 -3.23 7.55 9.47
CA GLU A 103 -2.61 7.07 8.24
C GLU A 103 -1.41 7.95 7.86
N PRO A 104 -0.23 7.35 7.59
CA PRO A 104 0.88 8.09 6.99
C PRO A 104 0.52 8.47 5.55
N THR A 105 0.64 9.76 5.22
CA THR A 105 0.42 10.30 3.88
C THR A 105 1.63 11.13 3.45
N GLN A 106 1.60 11.73 2.27
CA GLN A 106 2.66 12.65 1.84
C GLN A 106 2.84 13.86 2.78
N THR A 107 1.78 14.24 3.50
CA THR A 107 1.76 15.41 4.40
C THR A 107 1.58 15.03 5.87
N ASN A 108 1.18 13.80 6.18
CA ASN A 108 1.00 13.30 7.54
C ASN A 108 2.05 12.25 7.88
N GLY A 109 2.46 12.22 9.15
CA GLY A 109 3.45 11.30 9.67
C GLY A 109 4.86 11.87 9.63
N ARG A 110 5.74 11.24 10.41
CA ARG A 110 7.16 11.60 10.50
C ARG A 110 7.95 10.91 9.39
N VAL A 111 8.95 11.60 8.86
CA VAL A 111 9.94 10.97 7.97
C VAL A 111 10.82 10.04 8.80
N TYR A 112 10.98 8.82 8.34
CA TYR A 112 11.87 7.86 8.99
C TYR A 112 13.32 8.17 8.64
N THR A 113 14.10 8.55 9.64
CA THR A 113 15.54 8.87 9.52
C THR A 113 16.40 8.04 10.46
N GLU A 114 15.80 7.48 11.53
CA GLU A 114 16.51 6.69 12.53
C GLU A 114 15.62 5.60 13.12
N PRO A 115 16.19 4.52 13.66
CA PRO A 115 15.45 3.41 14.25
C PRO A 115 14.55 3.84 15.40
N LEU A 116 13.31 3.30 15.42
CA LEU A 116 12.33 3.57 16.47
C LEU A 116 12.61 2.73 17.72
N ASN A 117 12.61 3.34 18.89
CA ASN A 117 12.78 2.62 20.16
C ASN A 117 11.42 2.03 20.61
N VAL A 118 11.30 0.71 20.57
CA VAL A 118 10.13 -0.01 21.09
C VAL A 118 10.41 -0.37 22.54
N ARG A 119 9.86 0.42 23.48
CA ARG A 119 9.98 0.25 24.94
C ARG A 119 8.64 0.33 25.68
N ARG A 120 7.56 0.34 24.95
CA ARG A 120 6.16 0.31 25.41
C ARG A 120 5.30 -0.25 24.29
N THR A 121 4.09 -0.66 24.62
CA THR A 121 3.10 -1.03 23.59
C THR A 121 2.87 0.13 22.65
N MET A 122 3.03 -0.13 21.34
CA MET A 122 2.85 0.87 20.29
C MET A 122 2.40 0.22 18.98
N VAL A 123 1.69 1.00 18.20
CA VAL A 123 1.36 0.68 16.81
C VAL A 123 2.24 1.56 15.92
N VAL A 124 2.84 0.96 14.91
CA VAL A 124 3.57 1.68 13.87
C VAL A 124 2.87 1.41 12.55
N ARG A 125 2.41 2.47 11.92
CA ARG A 125 1.89 2.46 10.55
C ARG A 125 2.91 3.15 9.67
N ALA A 126 3.29 2.54 8.54
CA ALA A 126 4.29 3.12 7.66
C ALA A 126 3.95 2.89 6.19
N ALA A 127 4.35 3.83 5.35
CA ALA A 127 4.22 3.76 3.91
C ALA A 127 5.42 4.42 3.22
N VAL A 128 5.65 4.03 1.97
CA VAL A 128 6.74 4.53 1.12
C VAL A 128 6.18 5.53 0.12
N PHE A 129 6.88 6.64 -0.06
CA PHE A 129 6.50 7.73 -0.95
C PHE A 129 7.68 8.10 -1.87
N LYS A 130 7.38 8.37 -3.13
CA LYS A 130 8.35 8.89 -4.13
C LYS A 130 7.60 9.65 -5.20
N ASP A 131 8.17 10.77 -5.64
CA ASP A 131 7.55 11.58 -6.68
C ASP A 131 7.38 10.83 -8.00
N GLY A 132 6.21 10.95 -8.58
CA GLY A 132 5.86 10.29 -9.85
C GLY A 132 5.54 8.80 -9.72
N MET A 133 5.44 8.27 -8.51
CA MET A 133 4.98 6.91 -8.22
C MET A 133 3.75 6.92 -7.31
N LEU A 134 2.96 5.85 -7.38
CA LEU A 134 1.88 5.64 -6.40
C LEU A 134 2.49 5.24 -5.06
N PRO A 135 2.05 5.86 -3.96
CA PRO A 135 2.46 5.44 -2.62
C PRO A 135 2.21 3.96 -2.38
N SER A 136 3.03 3.36 -1.54
CA SER A 136 2.80 1.98 -1.12
C SER A 136 1.47 1.86 -0.36
N ARG A 137 1.00 0.62 -0.19
CA ARG A 137 0.00 0.34 0.87
C ARG A 137 0.62 0.64 2.23
N VAL A 138 -0.22 1.06 3.17
CA VAL A 138 0.21 1.24 4.56
C VAL A 138 0.40 -0.12 5.21
N GLU A 139 1.60 -0.38 5.70
CA GLU A 139 1.88 -1.55 6.52
C GLU A 139 1.72 -1.17 8.00
N THR A 140 1.01 -2.01 8.76
CA THR A 140 0.67 -1.75 10.16
C THR A 140 1.17 -2.88 11.05
N HIS A 141 2.06 -2.55 12.00
CA HIS A 141 2.56 -3.48 13.00
C HIS A 141 2.23 -3.01 14.41
N THR A 142 1.69 -3.91 15.21
CA THR A 142 1.50 -3.71 16.65
C THR A 142 2.58 -4.43 17.41
N TYR A 143 3.26 -3.71 18.27
CA TYR A 143 4.26 -4.22 19.20
C TYR A 143 3.70 -4.10 20.62
N ALA A 144 3.20 -5.22 21.14
CA ALA A 144 2.74 -5.29 22.52
C ALA A 144 3.94 -5.52 23.45
N TYR A 145 4.13 -4.64 24.42
CA TYR A 145 5.32 -4.65 25.26
C TYR A 145 4.97 -4.96 26.71
N ASN A 146 5.66 -5.96 27.28
CA ASN A 146 5.61 -6.31 28.71
C ASN A 146 4.19 -6.52 29.26
N LEU A 147 3.39 -7.34 28.56
CA LEU A 147 1.98 -7.58 28.89
C LEU A 147 1.75 -8.44 30.14
N GLY A 148 2.79 -8.96 30.76
CA GLY A 148 2.69 -9.92 31.87
C GLY A 148 2.31 -11.34 31.41
N ASN A 149 2.59 -12.32 32.27
CA ASN A 149 2.48 -13.74 31.91
C ASN A 149 1.04 -14.20 31.60
N SER A 150 0.03 -13.62 32.23
CA SER A 150 -1.37 -14.02 32.02
C SER A 150 -1.88 -13.60 30.64
N ALA A 151 -1.41 -12.49 30.09
CA ALA A 151 -1.83 -12.00 28.75
C ALA A 151 -1.11 -12.72 27.62
N THR A 152 0.09 -13.27 27.86
CA THR A 152 0.89 -13.93 26.82
C THR A 152 0.40 -15.35 26.48
N SER A 153 -0.46 -15.94 27.32
CA SER A 153 -1.05 -17.27 27.08
C SER A 153 -2.32 -17.23 26.21
N LEU A 154 -2.85 -16.05 25.89
CA LEU A 154 -4.07 -15.88 25.10
C LEU A 154 -3.75 -15.44 23.68
N PRO A 155 -4.55 -15.85 22.67
CA PRO A 155 -4.49 -15.29 21.33
C PRO A 155 -4.73 -13.78 21.38
N MET A 156 -3.89 -12.99 20.71
CA MET A 156 -4.02 -11.54 20.65
C MET A 156 -4.55 -11.12 19.27
N LEU A 157 -5.65 -10.36 19.27
CA LEU A 157 -6.15 -9.65 18.10
C LEU A 157 -5.91 -8.15 18.27
N SER A 158 -5.17 -7.55 17.36
CA SER A 158 -4.96 -6.12 17.29
C SER A 158 -5.76 -5.53 16.14
N LEU A 159 -6.71 -4.65 16.43
CA LEU A 159 -7.48 -3.91 15.46
C LEU A 159 -7.03 -2.45 15.46
N VAL A 160 -6.69 -1.96 14.28
CA VAL A 160 -6.29 -0.56 14.06
C VAL A 160 -7.25 0.03 13.04
N THR A 161 -8.04 1.02 13.45
CA THR A 161 -8.97 1.75 12.59
C THR A 161 -8.65 3.24 12.64
N GLU A 162 -9.01 3.94 11.58
CA GLU A 162 -9.02 5.40 11.60
C GLU A 162 -10.27 5.89 12.32
N THR A 163 -10.14 7.05 12.97
CA THR A 163 -11.31 7.74 13.54
C THR A 163 -12.16 8.26 12.39
N VAL A 164 -13.30 7.65 12.13
CA VAL A 164 -14.27 8.18 11.17
C VAL A 164 -15.07 9.27 11.87
N SER A 165 -14.88 10.52 11.46
CA SER A 165 -15.75 11.63 11.87
C SER A 165 -17.04 11.52 11.08
N TYR A 166 -18.12 11.13 11.73
CA TYR A 166 -19.47 11.26 11.15
C TYR A 166 -19.89 12.72 11.31
N THR A 167 -19.81 13.49 10.24
CA THR A 167 -20.55 14.76 10.15
C THR A 167 -22.00 14.42 9.84
N HIS A 168 -22.87 14.65 10.82
CA HIS A 168 -24.32 14.58 10.64
C HIS A 168 -24.82 15.79 9.89
#